data_4dd547c28f7dabe9e1d9f5f3db4d1a2f
#
_entry.id   4dd547c28f7dabe9e1d9f5f3db4d1a2f
#
_cell.length_a   1.000
_cell.length_b   1.000
_cell.length_c   1.000
_cell.angle_alpha   90.00
_cell.angle_beta   90.00
_cell.angle_gamma   90.00
#
_symmetry.space_group_name_H-M   'P 1'
#
loop_
_entity.id
_entity.type
_entity.pdbx_description
1 polymer ?
#
loop_
_entity_poly.entity_id
_entity_poly.type
_entity_poly.pdbx_seq_one_letter_code
_entity_poly.pdbx_strand_id
1 'polypeptide(L)'
;NIKYITMATETDDDFELTKYLADNGVVVSIGHSAATYEEAVFAWANGAKSMTHVYNGMTPFNHRKNGLVGASFRLRTMYGEVICDGNHSTTAALNNFFMSKGPDYSIMVSDALMAKGSPAGSKFIFGGNEIEIYEDGSAHLTATGGLAGSTLRLNDGLRILVEEAMVPFNYAINACTINPAKCLGIDDRKGSIMVGKDADIVVLDTDYSVVQTYCKG
;
A
#
# COMPACT_ATOMS: atom_id res chain seq x y z
N ASN A 1 19.24 9.35 -2.18
CA ASN A 1 19.03 8.11 -2.93
C ASN A 1 17.56 7.71 -2.86
N ILE A 2 16.76 8.14 -3.86
CA ILE A 2 15.35 7.76 -4.01
C ILE A 2 15.30 6.32 -4.51
N LYS A 3 14.44 5.48 -3.92
CA LYS A 3 14.24 4.08 -4.30
C LYS A 3 12.83 3.79 -4.80
N TYR A 4 11.88 4.66 -4.47
CA TYR A 4 10.48 4.51 -4.80
C TYR A 4 9.85 5.88 -5.00
N ILE A 5 9.00 6.02 -6.00
CA ILE A 5 8.26 7.24 -6.29
C ILE A 5 6.83 6.92 -6.71
N THR A 6 5.87 7.64 -6.17
CA THR A 6 4.48 7.63 -6.64
C THR A 6 4.27 8.79 -7.60
N MET A 7 3.66 8.51 -8.75
CA MET A 7 3.34 9.54 -9.74
C MET A 7 2.08 9.20 -10.56
N ALA A 8 1.46 10.23 -11.09
CA ALA A 8 0.35 10.16 -12.04
C ALA A 8 0.94 9.98 -13.45
N THR A 9 1.08 8.74 -13.89
CA THR A 9 1.82 8.40 -15.12
C THR A 9 1.15 8.88 -16.41
N GLU A 10 -0.14 9.22 -16.37
CA GLU A 10 -0.84 9.86 -17.50
C GLU A 10 -0.38 11.30 -17.77
N THR A 11 0.40 11.89 -16.86
CA THR A 11 0.99 13.24 -17.02
C THR A 11 2.44 13.17 -17.51
N ASP A 12 2.98 11.98 -17.74
CA ASP A 12 4.35 11.72 -18.20
C ASP A 12 4.32 11.49 -19.72
N ASP A 13 4.72 12.47 -20.47
CA ASP A 13 4.70 12.43 -21.94
C ASP A 13 5.56 11.25 -22.44
N ASP A 14 4.94 10.39 -23.26
CA ASP A 14 5.58 9.17 -23.81
C ASP A 14 6.25 8.26 -22.75
N PHE A 15 5.89 8.41 -21.48
CA PHE A 15 6.46 7.68 -20.33
C PHE A 15 7.99 7.84 -20.22
N GLU A 16 8.53 8.97 -20.60
CA GLU A 16 9.98 9.21 -20.58
C GLU A 16 10.56 9.20 -19.17
N LEU A 17 9.89 9.88 -18.22
CA LEU A 17 10.31 9.87 -16.81
C LEU A 17 10.15 8.48 -16.21
N THR A 18 9.05 7.78 -16.50
CA THR A 18 8.79 6.40 -16.05
C THR A 18 9.92 5.46 -16.48
N LYS A 19 10.29 5.49 -17.75
CA LYS A 19 11.43 4.70 -18.30
C LYS A 19 12.74 5.07 -17.61
N TYR A 20 13.05 6.37 -17.55
CA TYR A 20 14.28 6.84 -16.94
C TYR A 20 14.44 6.38 -15.49
N LEU A 21 13.38 6.51 -14.69
CA LEU A 21 13.40 6.09 -13.29
C LEU A 21 13.57 4.57 -13.16
N ALA A 22 12.83 3.79 -13.95
CA ALA A 22 12.92 2.33 -13.96
C ALA A 22 14.31 1.84 -14.34
N ASP A 23 14.91 2.42 -15.40
CA ASP A 23 16.27 2.10 -15.87
C ASP A 23 17.35 2.44 -14.83
N ASN A 24 17.08 3.41 -13.95
CA ASN A 24 17.97 3.79 -12.85
C ASN A 24 17.64 3.09 -11.52
N GLY A 25 16.84 2.04 -11.53
CA GLY A 25 16.53 1.22 -10.36
C GLY A 25 15.65 1.90 -9.32
N VAL A 26 14.82 2.86 -9.76
CA VAL A 26 13.78 3.48 -8.94
C VAL A 26 12.44 2.81 -9.27
N VAL A 27 11.75 2.32 -8.27
CA VAL A 27 10.40 1.77 -8.41
C VAL A 27 9.42 2.90 -8.70
N VAL A 28 8.79 2.87 -9.87
CA VAL A 28 7.68 3.77 -10.22
C VAL A 28 6.37 3.11 -9.81
N SER A 29 5.58 3.81 -9.01
CA SER A 29 4.24 3.41 -8.58
C SER A 29 3.21 4.38 -9.14
N ILE A 30 2.16 3.85 -9.75
CA ILE A 30 1.04 4.65 -10.24
C ILE A 30 0.12 4.98 -9.06
N GLY A 31 -0.09 6.24 -8.78
CA GLY A 31 -0.97 6.66 -7.69
C GLY A 31 -1.36 8.12 -7.77
N HIS A 32 -2.45 8.50 -7.08
CA HIS A 32 -3.08 9.83 -7.21
C HIS A 32 -3.31 10.20 -8.67
N SER A 33 -3.87 9.25 -9.45
CA SER A 33 -3.85 9.26 -10.90
C SER A 33 -5.26 9.09 -11.45
N ALA A 34 -5.57 9.86 -12.47
CA ALA A 34 -6.80 9.76 -13.26
C ALA A 34 -6.64 8.86 -14.50
N ALA A 35 -5.52 8.12 -14.60
CA ALA A 35 -5.22 7.27 -15.74
C ALA A 35 -6.34 6.26 -16.03
N THR A 36 -6.49 5.97 -17.30
CA THR A 36 -7.33 4.89 -17.80
C THR A 36 -6.65 3.53 -17.59
N TYR A 37 -7.39 2.47 -17.84
CA TYR A 37 -6.85 1.11 -17.86
C TYR A 37 -5.69 0.97 -18.88
N GLU A 38 -5.86 1.53 -20.07
CA GLU A 38 -4.91 1.47 -21.18
C GLU A 38 -3.62 2.22 -20.83
N GLU A 39 -3.71 3.42 -20.25
CA GLU A 39 -2.56 4.19 -19.78
C GLU A 39 -1.80 3.44 -18.67
N ALA A 40 -2.49 2.77 -17.76
CA ALA A 40 -1.83 1.92 -16.76
C ALA A 40 -1.07 0.74 -17.39
N VAL A 41 -1.64 0.10 -18.42
CA VAL A 41 -0.96 -0.97 -19.16
C VAL A 41 0.28 -0.44 -19.87
N PHE A 42 0.20 0.75 -20.48
CA PHE A 42 1.36 1.39 -21.12
C PHE A 42 2.42 1.79 -20.08
N ALA A 43 2.03 2.37 -18.95
CA ALA A 43 2.97 2.69 -17.87
C ALA A 43 3.70 1.44 -17.36
N TRP A 44 2.97 0.33 -17.17
CA TRP A 44 3.56 -0.96 -16.80
C TRP A 44 4.54 -1.47 -17.86
N ALA A 45 4.18 -1.40 -19.12
CA ALA A 45 5.05 -1.80 -20.24
C ALA A 45 6.32 -0.92 -20.33
N ASN A 46 6.29 0.29 -19.80
CA ASN A 46 7.40 1.23 -19.74
C ASN A 46 8.13 1.25 -18.39
N GLY A 47 7.88 0.26 -17.51
CA GLY A 47 8.68 0.03 -16.32
C GLY A 47 8.01 0.40 -15.00
N ALA A 48 6.77 0.92 -14.99
CA ALA A 48 6.03 1.07 -13.74
C ALA A 48 5.82 -0.30 -13.08
N LYS A 49 6.11 -0.39 -11.79
CA LYS A 49 6.23 -1.67 -11.08
C LYS A 49 5.18 -1.86 -9.99
N SER A 50 4.55 -0.78 -9.51
CA SER A 50 3.59 -0.80 -8.41
C SER A 50 2.40 0.13 -8.66
N MET A 51 1.32 -0.05 -7.87
CA MET A 51 0.20 0.88 -7.72
C MET A 51 0.03 1.24 -6.26
N THR A 52 0.02 2.53 -5.95
CA THR A 52 -0.06 3.08 -4.60
C THR A 52 -1.48 3.00 -4.07
N HIS A 53 -1.67 2.54 -2.84
CA HIS A 53 -2.93 2.47 -2.08
C HIS A 53 -4.18 2.24 -2.97
N VAL A 54 -4.18 1.11 -3.69
CA VAL A 54 -5.24 0.72 -4.63
C VAL A 54 -6.63 0.95 -4.03
N TYR A 55 -7.57 1.40 -4.85
CA TYR A 55 -8.89 1.96 -4.60
C TYR A 55 -8.92 3.46 -4.28
N ASN A 56 -7.87 4.02 -3.68
CA ASN A 56 -7.86 5.39 -3.18
C ASN A 56 -7.13 6.31 -4.16
N GLY A 57 -7.70 7.50 -4.42
CA GLY A 57 -7.09 8.49 -5.32
C GLY A 57 -6.83 7.99 -6.73
N MET A 58 -7.70 7.13 -7.28
CA MET A 58 -7.55 6.55 -8.62
C MET A 58 -8.90 6.25 -9.29
N THR A 59 -8.86 6.01 -10.60
CA THR A 59 -10.05 5.65 -11.38
C THR A 59 -10.61 4.30 -10.94
N PRO A 60 -11.93 4.23 -10.61
CA PRO A 60 -12.55 3.04 -10.03
C PRO A 60 -12.75 1.92 -11.05
N PHE A 61 -12.97 0.70 -10.54
CA PHE A 61 -13.35 -0.44 -11.36
C PHE A 61 -14.82 -0.38 -11.78
N ASN A 62 -15.05 -0.51 -13.08
CA ASN A 62 -16.36 -0.84 -13.65
C ASN A 62 -16.13 -1.90 -14.74
N HIS A 63 -17.05 -2.86 -14.87
CA HIS A 63 -16.90 -3.99 -15.81
C HIS A 63 -16.83 -3.58 -17.30
N ARG A 64 -17.20 -2.36 -17.65
CA ARG A 64 -17.09 -1.78 -19.01
C ARG A 64 -16.02 -0.69 -19.11
N LYS A 65 -15.55 -0.16 -17.98
CA LYS A 65 -14.52 0.89 -17.90
C LYS A 65 -13.66 0.61 -16.68
N ASN A 66 -12.64 -0.23 -16.89
CA ASN A 66 -11.95 -0.91 -15.79
C ASN A 66 -11.13 0.01 -14.87
N GLY A 67 -10.65 1.16 -15.37
CA GLY A 67 -9.85 2.11 -14.61
C GLY A 67 -8.55 1.50 -14.07
N LEU A 68 -7.88 2.23 -13.18
CA LEU A 68 -6.66 1.79 -12.51
C LEU A 68 -6.90 0.60 -11.59
N VAL A 69 -8.02 0.58 -10.87
CA VAL A 69 -8.36 -0.55 -9.99
C VAL A 69 -8.46 -1.84 -10.79
N GLY A 70 -9.11 -1.82 -11.97
CA GLY A 70 -9.19 -2.98 -12.85
C GLY A 70 -7.86 -3.36 -13.48
N ALA A 71 -7.00 -2.39 -13.80
CA ALA A 71 -5.64 -2.64 -14.24
C ALA A 71 -4.82 -3.36 -13.14
N SER A 72 -4.98 -2.95 -11.88
CA SER A 72 -4.33 -3.61 -10.75
C SER A 72 -4.69 -5.10 -10.65
N PHE A 73 -5.94 -5.46 -10.89
CA PHE A 73 -6.39 -6.86 -10.89
C PHE A 73 -5.86 -7.67 -12.08
N ARG A 74 -5.76 -7.04 -13.24
CA ARG A 74 -5.36 -7.71 -14.49
C ARG A 74 -3.84 -7.86 -14.60
N LEU A 75 -3.08 -6.86 -14.17
CA LEU A 75 -1.62 -6.86 -14.19
C LEU A 75 -1.08 -7.60 -12.95
N ARG A 76 -1.17 -8.92 -12.97
CA ARG A 76 -0.91 -9.77 -11.80
C ARG A 76 0.53 -9.69 -11.27
N THR A 77 1.50 -9.37 -12.11
CA THR A 77 2.92 -9.25 -11.77
C THR A 77 3.34 -7.82 -11.40
N MET A 78 2.42 -6.87 -11.46
CA MET A 78 2.60 -5.53 -10.93
C MET A 78 2.22 -5.54 -9.44
N TYR A 79 3.03 -4.97 -8.57
CA TYR A 79 2.69 -4.86 -7.16
C TYR A 79 1.48 -3.92 -6.98
N GLY A 80 0.69 -4.18 -5.95
CA GLY A 80 -0.38 -3.28 -5.55
C GLY A 80 -0.33 -3.10 -4.04
N GLU A 81 -0.36 -1.85 -3.62
CA GLU A 81 -0.42 -1.48 -2.22
C GLU A 81 -1.86 -1.26 -1.79
N VAL A 82 -2.20 -1.61 -0.56
CA VAL A 82 -3.51 -1.31 0.05
C VAL A 82 -3.35 -0.89 1.50
N ILE A 83 -4.21 0.04 1.93
CA ILE A 83 -4.35 0.44 3.33
C ILE A 83 -5.38 -0.48 3.97
N CYS A 84 -4.96 -1.26 4.97
CA CYS A 84 -5.76 -2.33 5.55
C CYS A 84 -6.36 -1.93 6.91
N ASP A 85 -6.90 -0.72 7.01
CA ASP A 85 -7.46 -0.15 8.25
C ASP A 85 -8.98 -0.37 8.40
N GLY A 86 -9.65 -0.91 7.38
CA GLY A 86 -11.10 -1.05 7.34
C GLY A 86 -11.87 0.23 7.00
N ASN A 87 -11.20 1.39 7.01
CA ASN A 87 -11.78 2.70 6.72
C ASN A 87 -11.59 3.12 5.27
N HIS A 88 -10.36 2.97 4.74
CA HIS A 88 -10.03 3.26 3.34
C HIS A 88 -10.63 2.24 2.38
N SER A 89 -10.79 1.01 2.83
CA SER A 89 -11.37 -0.09 2.05
C SER A 89 -12.13 -1.04 2.97
N THR A 90 -13.31 -1.47 2.55
CA THR A 90 -14.07 -2.48 3.28
C THR A 90 -13.32 -3.81 3.29
N THR A 91 -13.60 -4.66 4.28
CA THR A 91 -13.01 -6.00 4.36
C THR A 91 -13.29 -6.85 3.13
N ALA A 92 -14.44 -6.69 2.49
CA ALA A 92 -14.78 -7.35 1.22
C ALA A 92 -13.90 -6.86 0.06
N ALA A 93 -13.61 -5.56 -0.01
CA ALA A 93 -12.72 -5.00 -1.04
C ALA A 93 -11.28 -5.47 -0.82
N LEU A 94 -10.80 -5.53 0.43
CA LEU A 94 -9.50 -6.09 0.80
C LEU A 94 -9.39 -7.57 0.39
N ASN A 95 -10.40 -8.40 0.72
CA ASN A 95 -10.41 -9.80 0.31
C ASN A 95 -10.31 -9.93 -1.21
N ASN A 96 -11.17 -9.23 -1.97
CA ASN A 96 -11.16 -9.26 -3.43
C ASN A 96 -9.80 -8.87 -4.02
N PHE A 97 -9.15 -7.85 -3.45
CA PHE A 97 -7.82 -7.42 -3.87
C PHE A 97 -6.79 -8.53 -3.67
N PHE A 98 -6.70 -9.08 -2.45
CA PHE A 98 -5.73 -10.12 -2.13
C PHE A 98 -5.96 -11.40 -2.94
N MET A 99 -7.22 -11.81 -3.15
CA MET A 99 -7.54 -12.97 -3.98
C MET A 99 -7.19 -12.74 -5.46
N SER A 100 -7.31 -11.52 -5.96
CA SER A 100 -6.93 -11.18 -7.34
C SER A 100 -5.42 -11.10 -7.54
N LYS A 101 -4.68 -10.56 -6.57
CA LYS A 101 -3.22 -10.39 -6.62
C LYS A 101 -2.45 -11.67 -6.27
N GLY A 102 -3.01 -12.49 -5.41
CA GLY A 102 -2.32 -13.65 -4.86
C GLY A 102 -1.24 -13.30 -3.83
N PRO A 103 -0.44 -14.30 -3.41
CA PRO A 103 0.49 -14.17 -2.28
C PRO A 103 1.73 -13.31 -2.55
N ASP A 104 2.06 -13.02 -3.82
CA ASP A 104 3.38 -12.51 -4.19
C ASP A 104 3.43 -11.04 -4.61
N TYR A 105 2.27 -10.43 -4.93
CA TYR A 105 2.22 -9.08 -5.51
C TYR A 105 1.31 -8.11 -4.76
N SER A 106 0.77 -8.49 -3.60
CA SER A 106 0.07 -7.60 -2.69
C SER A 106 1.03 -7.04 -1.64
N ILE A 107 0.90 -5.76 -1.33
CA ILE A 107 1.67 -5.06 -0.29
C ILE A 107 0.68 -4.34 0.62
N MET A 108 0.84 -4.49 1.95
CA MET A 108 0.15 -3.68 2.92
C MET A 108 0.97 -2.44 3.24
N VAL A 109 0.35 -1.26 3.11
CA VAL A 109 0.93 0.02 3.52
C VAL A 109 0.08 0.65 4.62
N SER A 110 0.70 1.44 5.47
CA SER A 110 -0.04 2.18 6.49
C SER A 110 -0.58 3.51 5.97
N ASP A 111 0.15 4.20 5.13
CA ASP A 111 -0.09 5.61 4.79
C ASP A 111 -0.27 6.47 6.05
N ALA A 112 0.49 6.16 7.11
CA ALA A 112 0.29 6.74 8.43
C ALA A 112 0.86 8.14 8.54
N LEU A 113 0.03 9.05 9.07
CA LEU A 113 0.39 10.44 9.35
C LEU A 113 1.19 10.57 10.65
N MET A 114 1.79 11.77 10.87
CA MET A 114 2.36 12.17 12.14
C MET A 114 1.36 12.10 13.30
N ALA A 115 0.06 12.15 13.00
CA ALA A 115 -1.04 12.07 13.96
C ALA A 115 -1.26 10.66 14.56
N LYS A 116 -0.57 9.64 14.05
CA LYS A 116 -0.71 8.26 14.53
C LYS A 116 -0.45 8.13 16.01
N GLY A 117 -1.41 7.52 16.73
CA GLY A 117 -1.35 7.33 18.18
C GLY A 117 -1.90 8.51 19.00
N SER A 118 -2.35 9.59 18.35
CA SER A 118 -3.03 10.69 19.03
C SER A 118 -4.47 10.33 19.38
N PRO A 119 -5.03 10.87 20.49
CA PRO A 119 -6.40 10.61 20.85
C PRO A 119 -7.40 11.27 19.88
N ALA A 120 -8.64 10.76 19.88
CA ALA A 120 -9.74 11.37 19.13
C ALA A 120 -9.92 12.85 19.51
N GLY A 121 -10.31 13.68 18.53
CA GLY A 121 -10.41 15.13 18.64
C GLY A 121 -9.09 15.89 18.48
N SER A 122 -7.95 15.19 18.36
CA SER A 122 -6.67 15.84 18.09
C SER A 122 -6.64 16.42 16.67
N LYS A 123 -6.10 17.64 16.52
CA LYS A 123 -6.03 18.35 15.27
C LYS A 123 -4.58 18.62 14.85
N PHE A 124 -4.31 18.53 13.55
CA PHE A 124 -2.98 18.72 12.96
C PHE A 124 -3.09 19.45 11.63
N ILE A 125 -2.00 20.07 11.19
CA ILE A 125 -1.90 20.61 9.82
C ILE A 125 -1.11 19.64 8.97
N PHE A 126 -1.71 19.17 7.87
CA PHE A 126 -1.12 18.28 6.90
C PHE A 126 -1.30 18.83 5.49
N GLY A 127 -0.19 19.12 4.78
CA GLY A 127 -0.24 19.68 3.43
C GLY A 127 -0.99 21.01 3.33
N GLY A 128 -0.98 21.83 4.40
CA GLY A 128 -1.72 23.08 4.46
C GLY A 128 -3.21 22.95 4.85
N ASN A 129 -3.71 21.74 5.04
CA ASN A 129 -5.07 21.46 5.44
C ASN A 129 -5.13 21.01 6.90
N GLU A 130 -6.17 21.43 7.65
CA GLU A 130 -6.43 20.90 8.98
C GLU A 130 -7.06 19.50 8.87
N ILE A 131 -6.53 18.55 9.67
CA ILE A 131 -7.07 17.21 9.86
C ILE A 131 -7.46 17.00 11.32
N GLU A 132 -8.43 16.15 11.57
CA GLU A 132 -8.90 15.74 12.88
C GLU A 132 -8.95 14.22 12.98
N ILE A 133 -8.57 13.69 14.15
CA ILE A 133 -8.69 12.26 14.47
C ILE A 133 -10.07 11.98 15.01
N TYR A 134 -10.80 11.05 14.39
CA TYR A 134 -12.14 10.65 14.81
C TYR A 134 -12.10 9.54 15.86
N GLU A 135 -13.26 9.19 16.45
CA GLU A 135 -13.40 8.19 17.51
C GLU A 135 -12.94 6.78 17.09
N ASP A 136 -13.08 6.45 15.81
CA ASP A 136 -12.59 5.19 15.24
C ASP A 136 -11.08 5.20 14.93
N GLY A 137 -10.39 6.28 15.27
CA GLY A 137 -8.98 6.50 15.02
C GLY A 137 -8.64 6.96 13.59
N SER A 138 -9.61 7.09 12.68
CA SER A 138 -9.37 7.59 11.32
C SER A 138 -9.05 9.08 11.31
N ALA A 139 -8.28 9.53 10.32
CA ALA A 139 -7.92 10.93 10.12
C ALA A 139 -8.74 11.55 8.99
N HIS A 140 -9.35 12.68 9.22
CA HIS A 140 -10.22 13.35 8.26
C HIS A 140 -9.83 14.81 8.06
N LEU A 141 -9.97 15.28 6.82
CA LEU A 141 -9.90 16.71 6.49
C LEU A 141 -11.10 17.42 7.13
N THR A 142 -10.87 18.41 8.00
CA THR A 142 -11.96 19.14 8.66
C THR A 142 -12.84 19.91 7.69
N ALA A 143 -12.28 20.34 6.55
CA ALA A 143 -13.00 21.11 5.53
C ALA A 143 -13.98 20.27 4.70
N THR A 144 -13.70 18.98 4.47
CA THR A 144 -14.46 18.14 3.54
C THR A 144 -15.01 16.87 4.17
N GLY A 145 -14.50 16.48 5.33
CA GLY A 145 -14.78 15.17 5.95
C GLY A 145 -14.15 13.97 5.24
N GLY A 146 -13.35 14.21 4.20
CA GLY A 146 -12.65 13.14 3.49
C GLY A 146 -11.49 12.57 4.27
N LEU A 147 -11.17 11.28 4.08
CA LEU A 147 -9.99 10.64 4.67
C LEU A 147 -8.69 11.35 4.21
N ALA A 148 -7.73 11.45 5.10
CA ALA A 148 -6.44 12.10 4.87
C ALA A 148 -5.32 11.25 5.48
N GLY A 149 -4.71 10.38 4.69
CA GLY A 149 -3.79 9.37 5.19
C GLY A 149 -4.42 8.50 6.27
N SER A 150 -3.64 7.78 7.03
CA SER A 150 -4.16 6.91 8.09
C SER A 150 -3.46 7.08 9.43
N THR A 151 -3.94 6.35 10.42
CA THR A 151 -3.27 6.13 11.70
C THR A 151 -2.93 4.65 11.93
N LEU A 152 -3.06 3.84 10.88
CA LEU A 152 -2.92 2.38 10.91
C LEU A 152 -1.59 1.93 11.52
N ARG A 153 -1.64 0.98 12.44
CA ARG A 153 -0.51 0.14 12.83
C ARG A 153 -0.53 -1.12 11.98
N LEU A 154 0.60 -1.52 11.42
CA LEU A 154 0.64 -2.66 10.49
C LEU A 154 0.23 -4.00 11.13
N ASN A 155 0.46 -4.18 12.42
CA ASN A 155 -0.03 -5.35 13.16
C ASN A 155 -1.57 -5.38 13.26
N ASP A 156 -2.23 -4.22 13.42
CA ASP A 156 -3.69 -4.11 13.41
C ASP A 156 -4.24 -4.42 12.01
N GLY A 157 -3.57 -3.93 10.96
CA GLY A 157 -3.90 -4.27 9.57
C GLY A 157 -3.75 -5.77 9.27
N LEU A 158 -2.73 -6.43 9.82
CA LEU A 158 -2.56 -7.86 9.70
C LEU A 158 -3.73 -8.63 10.35
N ARG A 159 -4.16 -8.21 11.54
CA ARG A 159 -5.34 -8.78 12.22
C ARG A 159 -6.60 -8.59 11.37
N ILE A 160 -6.86 -7.38 10.89
CA ILE A 160 -8.03 -7.08 10.03
C ILE A 160 -8.03 -7.95 8.78
N LEU A 161 -6.88 -8.12 8.11
CA LEU A 161 -6.79 -8.97 6.93
C LEU A 161 -7.15 -10.41 7.22
N VAL A 162 -6.63 -10.98 8.31
CA VAL A 162 -6.80 -12.40 8.61
C VAL A 162 -8.16 -12.69 9.23
N GLU A 163 -8.56 -11.91 10.25
CA GLU A 163 -9.76 -12.23 11.05
C GLU A 163 -11.05 -11.66 10.47
N GLU A 164 -10.98 -10.48 9.84
CA GLU A 164 -12.18 -9.79 9.36
C GLU A 164 -12.34 -9.90 7.84
N ALA A 165 -11.25 -9.69 7.08
CA ALA A 165 -11.26 -9.81 5.63
C ALA A 165 -11.09 -11.26 5.13
N MET A 166 -10.82 -12.23 6.01
CA MET A 166 -10.66 -13.65 5.68
C MET A 166 -9.59 -13.90 4.60
N VAL A 167 -8.55 -13.08 4.60
CA VAL A 167 -7.39 -13.28 3.73
C VAL A 167 -6.51 -14.40 4.29
N PRO A 168 -6.03 -15.35 3.48
CA PRO A 168 -5.13 -16.40 3.96
C PRO A 168 -3.89 -15.80 4.64
N PHE A 169 -3.51 -16.34 5.81
CA PHE A 169 -2.42 -15.80 6.63
C PHE A 169 -1.12 -15.61 5.84
N ASN A 170 -0.77 -16.56 4.97
CA ASN A 170 0.43 -16.48 4.15
C ASN A 170 0.38 -15.32 3.14
N TYR A 171 -0.79 -14.92 2.62
CA TYR A 171 -0.92 -13.75 1.76
C TYR A 171 -0.73 -12.47 2.57
N ALA A 172 -1.39 -12.38 3.72
CA ALA A 172 -1.32 -11.22 4.59
C ALA A 172 0.11 -10.99 5.13
N ILE A 173 0.79 -12.03 5.58
CA ILE A 173 2.16 -11.91 6.11
C ILE A 173 3.17 -11.59 5.00
N ASN A 174 3.03 -12.15 3.80
CA ASN A 174 3.88 -11.82 2.67
C ASN A 174 3.75 -10.34 2.28
N ALA A 175 2.53 -9.80 2.34
CA ALA A 175 2.27 -8.39 2.04
C ALA A 175 2.94 -7.42 3.03
N CYS A 176 3.24 -7.88 4.24
CA CYS A 176 3.92 -7.09 5.28
C CYS A 176 5.44 -7.27 5.27
N THR A 177 5.98 -8.29 4.59
CA THR A 177 7.35 -8.74 4.76
C THR A 177 8.09 -8.90 3.43
N ILE A 178 7.95 -10.05 2.78
CA ILE A 178 8.76 -10.41 1.61
C ILE A 178 8.35 -9.64 0.35
N ASN A 179 7.07 -9.31 0.16
CA ASN A 179 6.63 -8.63 -1.05
C ASN A 179 7.15 -7.19 -1.15
N PRO A 180 7.06 -6.33 -0.10
CA PRO A 180 7.71 -5.02 -0.15
C PRO A 180 9.23 -5.11 -0.31
N ALA A 181 9.89 -6.12 0.29
CA ALA A 181 11.32 -6.33 0.11
C ALA A 181 11.66 -6.66 -1.36
N LYS A 182 10.92 -7.56 -2.01
CA LYS A 182 11.07 -7.87 -3.44
C LYS A 182 10.74 -6.67 -4.34
N CYS A 183 9.72 -5.90 -4.01
CA CYS A 183 9.37 -4.70 -4.75
C CYS A 183 10.55 -3.72 -4.78
N LEU A 184 11.22 -3.53 -3.65
CA LEU A 184 12.36 -2.63 -3.49
C LEU A 184 13.71 -3.25 -3.90
N GLY A 185 13.76 -4.55 -4.22
CA GLY A 185 15.00 -5.26 -4.56
C GLY A 185 15.97 -5.38 -3.39
N ILE A 186 15.46 -5.62 -2.18
CA ILE A 186 16.24 -5.81 -0.94
C ILE A 186 15.92 -7.14 -0.25
N ASP A 187 15.28 -8.05 -0.98
CA ASP A 187 14.88 -9.36 -0.47
C ASP A 187 16.05 -10.35 -0.29
N ASP A 188 17.23 -9.99 -0.76
CA ASP A 188 18.49 -10.66 -0.44
C ASP A 188 18.84 -10.55 1.05
N ARG A 189 18.43 -9.48 1.72
CA ARG A 189 18.73 -9.20 3.13
C ARG A 189 17.55 -8.92 4.04
N LYS A 190 16.32 -8.72 3.50
CA LYS A 190 15.10 -8.37 4.26
C LYS A 190 13.92 -9.28 3.90
N GLY A 191 12.85 -9.21 4.68
CA GLY A 191 11.54 -9.75 4.37
C GLY A 191 11.33 -11.24 4.67
N SER A 192 12.34 -11.97 5.16
CA SER A 192 12.17 -13.35 5.61
C SER A 192 13.25 -13.75 6.63
N ILE A 193 12.93 -14.73 7.47
CA ILE A 193 13.87 -15.30 8.45
C ILE A 193 14.68 -16.38 7.73
N MET A 194 15.91 -16.01 7.33
CA MET A 194 16.84 -16.91 6.66
C MET A 194 18.28 -16.59 7.10
N VAL A 195 19.15 -17.60 7.10
CA VAL A 195 20.57 -17.41 7.38
C VAL A 195 21.17 -16.42 6.38
N GLY A 196 21.89 -15.42 6.88
CA GLY A 196 22.53 -14.36 6.09
C GLY A 196 21.69 -13.10 5.89
N LYS A 197 20.41 -13.11 6.28
CA LYS A 197 19.57 -11.89 6.28
C LYS A 197 19.67 -11.14 7.60
N ASP A 198 19.35 -9.86 7.55
CA ASP A 198 19.22 -9.03 8.75
C ASP A 198 18.16 -9.61 9.69
N ALA A 199 18.47 -9.72 10.96
CA ALA A 199 17.53 -10.22 11.97
C ALA A 199 16.56 -9.12 12.43
N ASP A 200 15.74 -8.63 11.46
CA ASP A 200 14.62 -7.73 11.72
C ASP A 200 13.37 -8.59 11.98
N ILE A 201 13.06 -8.77 13.25
CA ILE A 201 12.04 -9.72 13.69
C ILE A 201 11.05 -9.01 14.60
N VAL A 202 9.76 -9.23 14.34
CA VAL A 202 8.66 -8.80 15.22
C VAL A 202 8.00 -10.05 15.79
N VAL A 203 7.89 -10.09 17.12
CA VAL A 203 7.17 -11.13 17.85
C VAL A 203 5.78 -10.59 18.17
N LEU A 204 4.76 -11.30 17.71
CA LEU A 204 3.36 -10.96 17.97
C LEU A 204 2.75 -11.99 18.94
N ASP A 205 1.82 -11.54 19.78
CA ASP A 205 0.95 -12.43 20.54
C ASP A 205 -0.19 -12.94 19.64
N THR A 206 -1.03 -13.81 20.18
CA THR A 206 -2.18 -14.42 19.48
C THR A 206 -3.26 -13.40 19.07
N ASP A 207 -3.31 -12.25 19.72
CA ASP A 207 -4.18 -11.13 19.39
C ASP A 207 -3.52 -10.10 18.44
N TYR A 208 -2.36 -10.45 17.86
CA TYR A 208 -1.54 -9.59 16.99
C TYR A 208 -0.89 -8.40 17.71
N SER A 209 -0.95 -8.30 19.02
CA SER A 209 -0.19 -7.27 19.75
C SER A 209 1.32 -7.52 19.64
N VAL A 210 2.09 -6.44 19.54
CA VAL A 210 3.56 -6.53 19.43
C VAL A 210 4.15 -6.80 20.82
N VAL A 211 4.73 -7.97 21.00
CA VAL A 211 5.43 -8.37 22.25
C VAL A 211 6.85 -7.86 22.26
N GLN A 212 7.55 -8.02 21.12
CA GLN A 212 8.97 -7.66 21.01
C GLN A 212 9.36 -7.35 19.56
N THR A 213 10.35 -6.49 19.39
CA THR A 213 10.92 -6.14 18.09
C THR A 213 12.44 -6.21 18.18
N TYR A 214 13.06 -6.87 17.20
CA TYR A 214 14.50 -6.91 17.01
C TYR A 214 14.85 -6.16 15.73
N CYS A 215 15.95 -5.43 15.75
CA CYS A 215 16.49 -4.73 14.60
C CYS A 215 17.97 -5.13 14.45
N LYS A 216 18.26 -5.94 13.45
CA LYS A 216 19.58 -6.55 13.17
C LYS A 216 20.09 -7.49 14.27
N GLY A 217 19.22 -8.01 15.11
CA GLY A 217 19.55 -8.93 16.20
C GLY A 217 19.77 -8.26 17.54
#